data_d7bc3c637e99c0938a54b90eebcf6553
#
_entry.id   d7bc3c637e99c0938a54b90eebcf6553
#
_cell.length_a   1.000
_cell.length_b   1.000
_cell.length_c   1.000
_cell.angle_alpha   90.00
_cell.angle_beta   90.00
_cell.angle_gamma   90.00
#
_symmetry.space_group_name_H-M   'P 1'
#
loop_
_entity.id
_entity.type
_entity.pdbx_description
1 polymer ?
#
loop_
_entity_poly.entity_id
_entity_poly.type
_entity_poly.pdbx_seq_one_letter_code
_entity_poly.pdbx_strand_id
1 'polypeptide(L)'
;MKKLMQTDFKEIKETDTQLPSSRREIEEDMLEQICLIANAGAEITVEELCGRMNMSRREVNFCLKQLKNHGYVVGEKETYTGLQGKEAESGIFLTELGKITGEEFQYRHEILRQFLQFVGVSEEKAEEDACRMEHVISEE
;
A
#
# COMPACT_ATOMS: atom_id res chain seq x y z
N MET A 1 32.02 24.64 1.39
CA MET A 1 31.10 23.94 0.45
C MET A 1 30.87 22.50 0.82
N LYS A 2 31.88 21.67 1.02
CA LYS A 2 31.68 20.24 1.38
C LYS A 2 30.98 20.04 2.73
N LYS A 3 31.18 20.89 3.74
CA LYS A 3 30.50 20.83 5.04
C LYS A 3 29.01 21.18 4.98
N LEU A 4 28.64 22.15 4.15
CA LEU A 4 27.23 22.54 3.93
C LEU A 4 26.44 21.45 3.21
N MET A 5 27.00 20.81 2.18
CA MET A 5 26.35 19.71 1.48
C MET A 5 26.18 18.47 2.36
N GLN A 6 27.12 18.16 3.23
CA GLN A 6 26.99 17.03 4.17
C GLN A 6 25.95 17.29 5.26
N THR A 7 25.83 18.55 5.74
CA THR A 7 24.84 18.95 6.74
C THR A 7 23.42 18.93 6.14
N ASP A 8 23.25 19.48 4.95
CA ASP A 8 21.97 19.49 4.24
C ASP A 8 21.49 18.07 3.89
N PHE A 9 22.40 17.21 3.46
CA PHE A 9 22.10 15.82 3.17
C PHE A 9 21.71 15.03 4.42
N LYS A 10 22.33 15.31 5.55
CA LYS A 10 22.01 14.68 6.82
C LYS A 10 20.66 15.17 7.37
N GLU A 11 20.36 16.46 7.25
CA GLU A 11 19.07 17.03 7.61
C GLU A 11 17.93 16.46 6.74
N ILE A 12 18.14 16.37 5.44
CA ILE A 12 17.16 15.76 4.51
C ILE A 12 16.90 14.31 4.89
N LYS A 13 17.92 13.56 5.26
CA LYS A 13 17.80 12.16 5.67
C LYS A 13 17.08 11.99 7.01
N GLU A 14 17.34 12.85 7.96
CA GLU A 14 16.65 12.85 9.25
C GLU A 14 15.20 13.32 9.13
N THR A 15 14.92 14.27 8.25
CA THR A 15 13.57 14.77 7.99
C THR A 15 12.74 13.74 7.24
N ASP A 16 13.36 13.03 6.29
CA ASP A 16 12.69 12.01 5.47
C ASP A 16 12.27 10.79 6.30
N THR A 17 13.04 10.42 7.31
CA THR A 17 12.67 9.35 8.24
C THR A 17 11.57 9.74 9.24
N GLN A 18 11.29 11.03 9.39
CA GLN A 18 10.30 11.55 10.34
C GLN A 18 8.99 12.02 9.68
N LEU A 19 8.97 12.16 8.35
CA LEU A 19 7.75 12.56 7.64
C LEU A 19 6.77 11.38 7.61
N PRO A 20 5.53 11.60 8.06
CA PRO A 20 4.50 10.58 7.91
C PRO A 20 4.27 10.29 6.43
N SER A 21 4.06 9.03 6.11
CA SER A 21 3.68 8.61 4.76
C SER A 21 2.49 9.44 4.29
N SER A 22 2.54 9.91 3.05
CA SER A 22 1.43 10.64 2.48
C SER A 22 0.19 9.74 2.42
N ARG A 23 -0.99 10.36 2.43
CA ARG A 23 -2.25 9.61 2.28
C ARG A 23 -2.24 8.72 1.04
N ARG A 24 -1.69 9.21 -0.05
CA ARG A 24 -1.55 8.47 -1.30
C ARG A 24 -0.70 7.21 -1.12
N GLU A 25 0.44 7.32 -0.47
CA GLU A 25 1.32 6.17 -0.20
C GLU A 25 0.61 5.12 0.64
N ILE A 26 -0.15 5.52 1.65
CA ILE A 26 -0.93 4.61 2.49
C ILE A 26 -2.00 3.88 1.68
N GLU A 27 -2.69 4.57 0.78
CA GLU A 27 -3.68 3.97 -0.11
C GLU A 27 -3.05 2.98 -1.08
N GLU A 28 -1.91 3.32 -1.67
CA GLU A 28 -1.14 2.45 -2.56
C GLU A 28 -0.64 1.21 -1.82
N ASP A 29 -0.07 1.36 -0.63
CA ASP A 29 0.36 0.24 0.23
C ASP A 29 -0.82 -0.67 0.59
N MET A 30 -1.95 -0.10 0.94
CA MET A 30 -3.14 -0.90 1.26
C MET A 30 -3.62 -1.69 0.04
N LEU A 31 -3.63 -1.09 -1.13
CA LEU A 31 -4.00 -1.79 -2.37
C LEU A 31 -3.08 -2.97 -2.65
N GLU A 32 -1.77 -2.80 -2.43
CA GLU A 32 -0.82 -3.90 -2.53
C GLU A 32 -1.12 -5.04 -1.56
N GLN A 33 -1.42 -4.72 -0.31
CA GLN A 33 -1.76 -5.73 0.69
C GLN A 33 -3.05 -6.47 0.32
N ILE A 34 -4.03 -5.76 -0.19
CA ILE A 34 -5.27 -6.37 -0.69
C ILE A 34 -4.98 -7.34 -1.84
N CYS A 35 -4.13 -6.94 -2.78
CA CYS A 35 -3.71 -7.81 -3.87
C CYS A 35 -2.98 -9.06 -3.39
N LEU A 36 -2.09 -8.93 -2.42
CA LEU A 36 -1.37 -10.06 -1.83
C LEU A 36 -2.33 -11.06 -1.17
N ILE A 37 -3.30 -10.56 -0.42
CA ILE A 37 -4.33 -11.40 0.23
C ILE A 37 -5.17 -12.12 -0.84
N ALA A 38 -5.63 -11.38 -1.85
CA ALA A 38 -6.44 -11.93 -2.94
C ALA A 38 -5.68 -12.99 -3.74
N ASN A 39 -4.42 -12.74 -4.07
CA ASN A 39 -3.59 -13.69 -4.81
C ASN A 39 -3.27 -14.96 -4.00
N ALA A 40 -3.25 -14.87 -2.69
CA ALA A 40 -3.11 -16.02 -1.80
C ALA A 40 -4.41 -16.83 -1.67
N GLY A 41 -5.51 -16.39 -2.28
CA GLY A 41 -6.81 -17.03 -2.18
C GLY A 41 -7.48 -16.85 -0.81
N ALA A 42 -7.00 -15.89 -0.01
CA ALA A 42 -7.54 -15.61 1.31
C ALA A 42 -8.65 -14.55 1.25
N GLU A 43 -9.50 -14.54 2.26
CA GLU A 43 -10.53 -13.53 2.42
C GLU A 43 -9.91 -12.20 2.87
N ILE A 44 -10.35 -11.10 2.25
CA ILE A 44 -9.91 -9.76 2.59
C ILE A 44 -10.79 -9.26 3.73
N THR A 45 -10.22 -9.08 4.90
CA THR A 45 -10.94 -8.59 6.08
C THR A 45 -10.32 -7.31 6.62
N VAL A 46 -11.11 -6.50 7.30
CA VAL A 46 -10.63 -5.27 7.96
C VAL A 46 -9.59 -5.62 9.04
N GLU A 47 -9.80 -6.69 9.78
CA GLU A 47 -8.90 -7.16 10.83
C GLU A 47 -7.52 -7.52 10.28
N GLU A 48 -7.49 -8.24 9.16
CA GLU A 48 -6.24 -8.60 8.49
C GLU A 48 -5.48 -7.36 8.01
N LEU A 49 -6.20 -6.40 7.43
CA LEU A 49 -5.62 -5.14 6.97
C LEU A 49 -5.08 -4.29 8.14
N CYS A 50 -5.80 -4.24 9.26
CA CYS A 50 -5.31 -3.57 10.48
C CYS A 50 -3.96 -4.15 10.93
N GLY A 51 -3.83 -5.47 10.94
CA GLY A 51 -2.59 -6.16 11.31
C GLY A 51 -1.46 -5.89 10.34
N ARG A 52 -1.71 -6.02 9.06
CA ARG A 52 -0.69 -5.83 8.01
C ARG A 52 -0.20 -4.40 7.89
N MET A 53 -1.11 -3.44 8.01
CA MET A 53 -0.80 -2.01 7.86
C MET A 53 -0.41 -1.33 9.17
N ASN A 54 -0.56 -2.02 10.30
CA ASN A 54 -0.40 -1.42 11.63
C ASN A 54 -1.23 -0.15 11.81
N MET A 55 -2.49 -0.25 11.42
CA MET A 55 -3.46 0.86 11.45
C MET A 55 -4.68 0.49 12.27
N SER A 56 -5.35 1.50 12.81
CA SER A 56 -6.63 1.34 13.49
C SER A 56 -7.74 0.96 12.50
N ARG A 57 -8.80 0.35 13.01
CA ARG A 57 -9.99 0.01 12.21
C ARG A 57 -10.60 1.24 11.52
N ARG A 58 -10.59 2.37 12.19
CA ARG A 58 -11.09 3.64 11.65
C ARG A 58 -10.27 4.10 10.45
N GLU A 59 -8.95 4.04 10.57
CA GLU A 59 -8.03 4.42 9.49
C GLU A 59 -8.15 3.48 8.30
N VAL A 60 -8.22 2.18 8.55
CA VAL A 60 -8.42 1.17 7.49
C VAL A 60 -9.74 1.40 6.77
N ASN A 61 -10.84 1.62 7.49
CA ASN A 61 -12.15 1.89 6.88
C ASN A 61 -12.14 3.17 6.04
N PHE A 62 -11.45 4.20 6.51
CA PHE A 62 -11.31 5.45 5.76
C PHE A 62 -10.55 5.21 4.45
N CYS A 63 -9.44 4.49 4.52
CA CYS A 63 -8.62 4.16 3.36
C CYS A 63 -9.39 3.27 2.36
N LEU A 64 -10.11 2.27 2.84
CA LEU A 64 -10.98 1.42 2.00
C LEU A 64 -12.05 2.24 1.27
N LYS A 65 -12.61 3.23 1.93
CA LYS A 65 -13.58 4.14 1.31
C LYS A 65 -12.95 4.91 0.15
N GLN A 66 -11.71 5.37 0.29
CA GLN A 66 -10.99 6.03 -0.78
C GLN A 66 -10.69 5.07 -1.94
N LEU A 67 -10.27 3.85 -1.64
CA LEU A 67 -10.03 2.83 -2.67
C LEU A 67 -11.30 2.46 -3.42
N LYS A 68 -12.45 2.42 -2.75
CA LYS A 68 -13.77 2.25 -3.39
C LYS A 68 -14.11 3.42 -4.31
N ASN A 69 -13.89 4.64 -3.85
CA ASN A 69 -14.14 5.85 -4.65
C ASN A 69 -13.30 5.88 -5.92
N HIS A 70 -12.09 5.35 -5.87
CA HIS A 70 -11.19 5.23 -7.03
C HIS A 70 -11.48 4.02 -7.91
N GLY A 71 -12.41 3.15 -7.50
CA GLY A 71 -12.80 1.98 -8.29
C GLY A 71 -11.85 0.78 -8.16
N TYR A 72 -10.98 0.74 -7.16
CA TYR A 72 -10.04 -0.36 -6.96
C TYR A 72 -10.63 -1.53 -6.18
N VAL A 73 -11.56 -1.27 -5.29
CA VAL A 73 -12.26 -2.29 -4.50
C VAL A 73 -13.75 -2.05 -4.50
N VAL A 74 -14.51 -3.11 -4.27
CA VAL A 74 -15.96 -3.08 -4.06
C VAL A 74 -16.31 -3.85 -2.79
N GLY A 75 -17.41 -3.48 -2.16
CA GLY A 75 -17.94 -4.19 -1.01
C GLY A 75 -19.35 -4.70 -1.28
N GLU A 76 -19.68 -5.90 -0.85
CA GLU A 76 -21.01 -6.48 -1.04
C GLU A 76 -22.14 -5.72 -0.38
N LYS A 77 -21.84 -4.95 0.66
CA LYS A 77 -22.85 -4.19 1.39
C LYS A 77 -23.62 -3.16 0.55
N GLU A 78 -23.03 -2.74 -0.58
CA GLU A 78 -23.67 -1.76 -1.47
C GLU A 78 -24.66 -2.40 -2.45
N THR A 79 -24.56 -3.70 -2.67
CA THR A 79 -25.44 -4.46 -3.56
C THR A 79 -26.67 -5.05 -2.87
N TYR A 80 -26.71 -5.05 -1.55
CA TYR A 80 -27.74 -5.73 -0.76
C TYR A 80 -28.65 -4.83 0.05
N THR A 81 -28.78 -3.57 -0.28
CA THR A 81 -29.81 -2.71 0.32
C THR A 81 -31.20 -3.16 -0.19
N GLY A 82 -31.74 -4.16 0.43
CA GLY A 82 -33.15 -4.50 0.19
C GLY A 82 -33.58 -5.95 0.41
N LEU A 83 -32.71 -6.88 0.67
CA LEU A 83 -33.07 -8.28 0.87
C LEU A 83 -32.81 -8.75 2.30
N GLN A 84 -33.88 -8.65 3.09
CA GLN A 84 -34.13 -9.50 4.26
C GLN A 84 -32.93 -9.90 5.12
N GLY A 85 -32.52 -9.04 6.05
CA GLY A 85 -32.06 -9.47 7.38
C GLY A 85 -30.99 -10.56 7.49
N LYS A 86 -30.43 -11.04 6.42
CA LYS A 86 -29.22 -11.85 6.42
C LYS A 86 -28.07 -10.89 6.31
N GLU A 87 -27.27 -10.86 7.33
CA GLU A 87 -25.93 -10.29 7.27
C GLU A 87 -25.21 -10.99 6.13
N ALA A 88 -25.26 -10.37 4.95
CA ALA A 88 -24.34 -10.74 3.91
C ALA A 88 -22.97 -10.47 4.49
N GLU A 89 -22.16 -11.50 4.63
CA GLU A 89 -20.77 -11.35 5.02
C GLU A 89 -20.21 -10.27 4.13
N SER A 90 -19.88 -9.12 4.72
CA SER A 90 -19.41 -7.95 4.02
C SER A 90 -18.00 -8.22 3.49
N GLY A 91 -17.93 -8.85 2.34
CA GLY A 91 -16.69 -9.10 1.65
C GLY A 91 -16.14 -7.83 1.04
N ILE A 92 -14.84 -7.72 1.05
CA ILE A 92 -14.09 -6.73 0.28
C ILE A 92 -13.60 -7.48 -0.97
N PHE A 93 -13.89 -6.95 -2.13
CA PHE A 93 -13.47 -7.55 -3.39
C PHE A 93 -12.62 -6.59 -4.21
N LEU A 94 -11.59 -7.14 -4.80
CA LEU A 94 -10.70 -6.42 -5.69
C LEU A 94 -11.37 -6.34 -7.08
N THR A 95 -11.41 -5.12 -7.65
CA THR A 95 -11.85 -4.94 -9.04
C THR A 95 -10.72 -5.32 -10.00
N GLU A 96 -11.04 -5.47 -11.29
CA GLU A 96 -10.01 -5.68 -12.32
C GLU A 96 -9.00 -4.52 -12.35
N LEU A 97 -9.47 -3.27 -12.25
CA LEU A 97 -8.60 -2.10 -12.16
C LEU A 97 -7.72 -2.16 -10.90
N GLY A 98 -8.28 -2.51 -9.77
CA GLY A 98 -7.52 -2.67 -8.52
C GLY A 98 -6.45 -3.74 -8.61
N LYS A 99 -6.76 -4.85 -9.24
CA LYS A 99 -5.80 -5.95 -9.48
C LYS A 99 -4.63 -5.48 -10.35
N ILE A 100 -4.91 -4.88 -11.49
CA ILE A 100 -3.89 -4.38 -12.41
C ILE A 100 -2.99 -3.36 -11.71
N THR A 101 -3.59 -2.38 -11.05
CA THR A 101 -2.86 -1.30 -10.37
C THR A 101 -2.01 -1.83 -9.22
N GLY A 102 -2.55 -2.72 -8.40
CA GLY A 102 -1.80 -3.31 -7.29
C GLY A 102 -0.65 -4.21 -7.75
N GLU A 103 -0.84 -4.97 -8.84
CA GLU A 103 0.22 -5.78 -9.44
C GLU A 103 1.35 -4.91 -10.02
N GLU A 104 1.03 -3.75 -10.59
CA GLU A 104 2.03 -2.78 -11.04
C GLU A 104 2.90 -2.27 -9.88
N PHE A 105 2.30 -1.95 -8.75
CA PHE A 105 3.06 -1.55 -7.55
C PHE A 105 3.97 -2.67 -7.06
N GLN A 106 3.48 -3.89 -6.99
CA GLN A 106 4.28 -5.06 -6.60
C GLN A 106 5.45 -5.29 -7.56
N TYR A 107 5.23 -5.13 -8.83
CA TYR A 107 6.26 -5.28 -9.86
C TYR A 107 7.37 -4.23 -9.70
N ARG A 108 7.01 -2.97 -9.50
CA ARG A 108 7.97 -1.90 -9.21
C ARG A 108 8.77 -2.16 -7.95
N HIS A 109 8.09 -2.55 -6.89
CA HIS A 109 8.70 -2.90 -5.61
C HIS A 109 9.78 -3.98 -5.81
N GLU A 110 9.44 -5.05 -6.48
CA GLU A 110 10.35 -6.18 -6.70
C GLU A 110 11.57 -5.79 -7.55
N ILE A 111 11.38 -5.03 -8.61
CA ILE A 111 12.49 -4.53 -9.44
C ILE A 111 13.43 -3.64 -8.62
N LEU A 112 12.88 -2.71 -7.85
CA LEU A 112 13.68 -1.81 -7.01
C LEU A 112 14.42 -2.57 -5.93
N ARG A 113 13.78 -3.53 -5.29
CA ARG A 113 14.40 -4.39 -4.29
C ARG A 113 15.59 -5.17 -4.87
N GLN A 114 15.39 -5.81 -6.01
CA GLN A 114 16.46 -6.56 -6.70
C GLN A 114 17.61 -5.65 -7.11
N PHE A 115 17.32 -4.50 -7.65
CA PHE A 115 18.33 -3.50 -8.03
C PHE A 115 19.18 -3.07 -6.82
N LEU A 116 18.53 -2.74 -5.71
CA LEU A 116 19.22 -2.33 -4.50
C LEU A 116 20.11 -3.43 -3.94
N GLN A 117 19.64 -4.67 -3.94
CA GLN A 117 20.47 -5.83 -3.56
C GLN A 117 21.65 -6.02 -4.51
N PHE A 118 21.44 -5.84 -5.81
CA PHE A 118 22.50 -5.94 -6.82
C PHE A 118 23.62 -4.94 -6.58
N VAL A 119 23.30 -3.72 -6.17
CA VAL A 119 24.30 -2.69 -5.85
C VAL A 119 24.88 -2.78 -4.42
N GLY A 120 24.51 -3.82 -3.67
CA GLY A 120 25.13 -4.14 -2.39
C GLY A 120 24.33 -3.75 -1.15
N VAL A 121 23.08 -3.33 -1.30
CA VAL A 121 22.18 -3.07 -0.15
C VAL A 121 21.71 -4.40 0.44
N SER A 122 21.68 -4.50 1.77
CA SER A 122 21.17 -5.70 2.44
C SER A 122 19.71 -5.95 2.09
N GLU A 123 19.27 -7.21 2.17
CA GLU A 123 17.88 -7.60 1.86
C GLU A 123 16.87 -6.79 2.65
N GLU A 124 17.08 -6.66 3.96
CA GLU A 124 16.19 -5.90 4.85
C GLU A 124 16.07 -4.42 4.45
N LYS A 125 17.22 -3.78 4.17
CA LYS A 125 17.24 -2.37 3.74
C LYS A 125 16.72 -2.19 2.32
N ALA A 126 16.98 -3.13 1.43
CA ALA A 126 16.45 -3.12 0.08
C ALA A 126 14.92 -3.19 0.08
N GLU A 127 14.34 -4.01 0.96
CA GLU A 127 12.90 -4.10 1.15
C GLU A 127 12.28 -2.78 1.63
N GLU A 128 12.85 -2.18 2.68
CA GLU A 128 12.39 -0.89 3.21
C GLU A 128 12.49 0.24 2.18
N ASP A 129 13.63 0.34 1.52
CA ASP A 129 13.90 1.42 0.57
C ASP A 129 13.09 1.27 -0.71
N ALA A 130 12.93 0.05 -1.21
CA ALA A 130 12.08 -0.24 -2.36
C ALA A 130 10.63 0.18 -2.10
N CYS A 131 10.10 -0.12 -0.92
CA CYS A 131 8.75 0.27 -0.51
C CYS A 131 8.54 1.78 -0.55
N ARG A 132 9.54 2.56 -0.18
CA ARG A 132 9.48 4.03 -0.26
C ARG A 132 9.65 4.54 -1.68
N MET A 133 10.60 3.96 -2.43
CA MET A 133 10.95 4.43 -3.77
C MET A 133 9.81 4.21 -4.78
N GLU A 134 9.07 3.12 -4.66
CA GLU A 134 8.00 2.80 -5.62
C GLU A 134 6.91 3.86 -5.69
N HIS A 135 6.66 4.58 -4.59
CA HIS A 135 5.63 5.63 -4.53
C HIS A 135 6.08 6.98 -5.06
N VAL A 136 7.37 7.20 -5.22
CA VAL A 136 7.94 8.49 -5.63
C VAL A 136 8.55 8.47 -7.03
N ILE A 137 8.69 7.30 -7.63
CA ILE A 137 9.20 7.14 -8.99
C ILE A 137 8.06 7.38 -9.99
N SER A 138 8.34 8.17 -11.04
CA SER A 138 7.39 8.39 -12.13
C SER A 138 7.16 7.12 -12.94
N GLU A 139 6.06 7.10 -13.70
CA GLU A 139 5.69 5.96 -14.57
C GLU A 139 6.54 5.86 -15.85
N GLU A 140 7.36 6.87 -16.13
CA GLU A 140 8.25 6.88 -17.29
C GLU A 140 9.49 6.04 -17.11
#